data_c60dc2382c7e6413701413a38dd2944c
#
_entry.id   c60dc2382c7e6413701413a38dd2944c
#
_cell.length_a   1.000
_cell.length_b   1.000
_cell.length_c   1.000
_cell.angle_alpha   90.00
_cell.angle_beta   90.00
_cell.angle_gamma   90.00
#
_symmetry.space_group_name_H-M   'P 1'
#
loop_
_entity.id
_entity.type
_entity.pdbx_description
1 polymer ?
#
loop_
_entity_poly.entity_id
_entity_poly.type
_entity_poly.pdbx_seq_one_letter_code
_entity_poly.pdbx_strand_id
1 'polypeptide(L)'
;NKWNFQTPSEEELHKRDQLVAELGFSPVICLLLVQRGITSIEEAKKFFKPSLNDLHDPFLMPDMDKAVRRLNKALGNKEKILIYGDYDVDGTTAVSLVFKYLRPYSSTLDFYIPDRYDEGYGISYKGIDYAAENGVSLVISLDCGIKAIEKIEYAKEKGIDFIICDHHMPDATLPDAVAVLDAKRSDSIYPYEHLSGCGVGFKFMQAFAKSNNFPFSDLEKLLELTAVSIASDIVPITGENRILAYYGLKQLNSNPSLGLKGIIDICGLTGKEITISDIVFKIGPRINASGRMMNGKEAVELLLSKDSASAREKSESINQYNEERRELDKKITDEANAVIDEVENMDDRKAIVVYNPGWHKGVIGIVASRLTEKYYRPAVVLTKSSELITGSARSVTGFDIYKAIESCRDLLENFGGHTYAAGLSLREENLEAFTERFLKIASEEIIPEQMIPQIDIDAILDLKEINQKFVNDLKKMSPFGPDNQKPVFCSLGVKDYGTSKLVGKELEHLKLELIDGNSSTPMHAIAFGMHRHNDHIKGMKPFNICYTVEENTYNGNTSIQLMIKDIKPDDI
;
A
#
# COMPACT_ATOMS: atom_id res chain seq x y z
N ASN A 1 -18.41 -13.59 9.21
CA ASN A 1 -16.96 -13.61 9.42
C ASN A 1 -16.56 -14.62 10.49
N LYS A 2 -15.39 -15.26 10.35
CA LYS A 2 -14.76 -16.05 11.41
C LYS A 2 -13.90 -15.12 12.25
N TRP A 3 -14.05 -15.16 13.56
CA TRP A 3 -13.22 -14.40 14.49
C TRP A 3 -12.06 -15.28 14.96
N ASN A 4 -10.85 -14.81 14.77
CA ASN A 4 -9.63 -15.47 15.23
C ASN A 4 -9.08 -14.68 16.40
N PHE A 5 -9.11 -15.27 17.57
CA PHE A 5 -8.51 -14.68 18.76
C PHE A 5 -7.03 -15.05 18.83
N GLN A 6 -6.18 -14.05 18.89
CA GLN A 6 -4.78 -14.27 19.17
C GLN A 6 -4.63 -14.60 20.67
N THR A 7 -4.36 -15.89 20.97
CA THR A 7 -4.12 -16.32 22.34
C THR A 7 -2.63 -16.19 22.64
N PRO A 8 -2.22 -15.27 23.54
CA PRO A 8 -0.81 -15.08 23.86
C PRO A 8 -0.25 -16.29 24.59
N SER A 9 0.97 -16.66 24.27
CA SER A 9 1.75 -17.68 24.99
C SER A 9 2.14 -17.18 26.38
N GLU A 10 2.56 -18.11 27.26
CA GLU A 10 3.08 -17.74 28.60
C GLU A 10 4.30 -16.83 28.50
N GLU A 11 5.17 -17.04 27.52
CA GLU A 11 6.33 -16.19 27.27
C GLU A 11 5.93 -14.77 26.90
N GLU A 12 4.95 -14.62 26.00
CA GLU A 12 4.42 -13.30 25.62
C GLU A 12 3.76 -12.58 26.78
N LEU A 13 3.02 -13.30 27.63
CA LEU A 13 2.43 -12.74 28.85
C LEU A 13 3.51 -12.26 29.84
N HIS A 14 4.58 -13.02 29.99
CA HIS A 14 5.70 -12.62 30.84
C HIS A 14 6.40 -11.35 30.32
N LYS A 15 6.68 -11.28 29.02
CA LYS A 15 7.24 -10.08 28.37
C LYS A 15 6.32 -8.87 28.49
N ARG A 16 5.00 -9.07 28.30
CA ARG A 16 3.97 -8.03 28.53
C ARG A 16 4.09 -7.47 29.95
N ASP A 17 4.14 -8.32 30.96
CA ASP A 17 4.16 -7.89 32.37
C ASP A 17 5.45 -7.12 32.72
N GLN A 18 6.58 -7.49 32.12
CA GLN A 18 7.82 -6.72 32.23
C GLN A 18 7.66 -5.32 31.63
N LEU A 19 7.10 -5.21 30.43
CA LEU A 19 6.87 -3.91 29.77
C LEU A 19 5.87 -3.06 30.56
N VAL A 20 4.82 -3.65 31.15
CA VAL A 20 3.86 -2.94 32.02
C VAL A 20 4.55 -2.30 33.21
N ALA A 21 5.40 -3.07 33.91
CA ALA A 21 6.09 -2.59 35.09
C ALA A 21 7.03 -1.41 34.81
N GLU A 22 7.61 -1.36 33.61
CA GLU A 22 8.65 -0.38 33.28
C GLU A 22 8.13 0.81 32.46
N LEU A 23 7.14 0.60 31.60
CA LEU A 23 6.59 1.66 30.72
C LEU A 23 5.38 2.37 31.34
N GLY A 24 4.65 1.72 32.27
CA GLY A 24 3.43 2.26 32.87
C GLY A 24 2.23 2.36 31.90
N PHE A 25 2.27 1.66 30.76
CA PHE A 25 1.14 1.48 29.87
C PHE A 25 0.20 0.38 30.37
N SER A 26 -1.03 0.36 29.84
CA SER A 26 -1.97 -0.71 30.14
C SER A 26 -1.45 -2.07 29.66
N PRO A 27 -1.86 -3.20 30.31
CA PRO A 27 -1.46 -4.53 29.87
C PRO A 27 -1.80 -4.81 28.41
N VAL A 28 -2.91 -4.27 27.92
CA VAL A 28 -3.31 -4.44 26.52
C VAL A 28 -2.35 -3.74 25.56
N ILE A 29 -1.95 -2.51 25.83
CA ILE A 29 -0.96 -1.80 24.98
C ILE A 29 0.37 -2.55 24.98
N CYS A 30 0.83 -3.05 26.13
CA CYS A 30 2.06 -3.84 26.22
C CYS A 30 1.93 -5.19 25.48
N LEU A 31 0.76 -5.84 25.52
CA LEU A 31 0.50 -7.04 24.75
C LEU A 31 0.59 -6.78 23.25
N LEU A 32 -0.02 -5.69 22.78
CA LEU A 32 0.07 -5.27 21.37
C LEU A 32 1.52 -5.04 20.92
N LEU A 33 2.40 -4.52 21.78
CA LEU A 33 3.83 -4.39 21.48
C LEU A 33 4.48 -5.76 21.30
N VAL A 34 4.25 -6.67 22.25
CA VAL A 34 4.82 -8.04 22.22
C VAL A 34 4.37 -8.79 20.98
N GLN A 35 3.09 -8.72 20.61
CA GLN A 35 2.54 -9.30 19.37
C GLN A 35 3.22 -8.76 18.09
N ARG A 36 3.79 -7.55 18.15
CA ARG A 36 4.56 -6.91 17.07
C ARG A 36 6.08 -7.17 17.18
N GLY A 37 6.49 -8.11 18.03
CA GLY A 37 7.89 -8.46 18.24
C GLY A 37 8.70 -7.45 19.05
N ILE A 38 8.03 -6.46 19.68
CA ILE A 38 8.66 -5.44 20.54
C ILE A 38 8.65 -5.97 21.97
N THR A 39 9.77 -6.51 22.43
CA THR A 39 9.84 -7.29 23.66
C THR A 39 10.75 -6.71 24.74
N SER A 40 11.44 -5.61 24.41
CA SER A 40 12.31 -4.90 25.34
C SER A 40 11.91 -3.43 25.46
N ILE A 41 12.32 -2.79 26.56
CA ILE A 41 12.08 -1.37 26.81
C ILE A 41 12.76 -0.49 25.78
N GLU A 42 13.98 -0.89 25.38
CA GLU A 42 14.74 -0.12 24.39
C GLU A 42 14.02 -0.12 23.04
N GLU A 43 13.53 -1.28 22.58
CA GLU A 43 12.73 -1.41 21.37
C GLU A 43 11.43 -0.59 21.49
N ALA A 44 10.73 -0.67 22.63
CA ALA A 44 9.52 0.09 22.86
C ALA A 44 9.76 1.61 22.82
N LYS A 45 10.86 2.09 23.42
CA LYS A 45 11.24 3.51 23.34
C LYS A 45 11.51 3.96 21.91
N LYS A 46 12.23 3.17 21.10
CA LYS A 46 12.47 3.44 19.68
C LYS A 46 11.17 3.43 18.88
N PHE A 47 10.29 2.47 19.17
CA PHE A 47 8.99 2.36 18.52
C PHE A 47 8.09 3.59 18.78
N PHE A 48 8.00 4.06 20.02
CA PHE A 48 7.17 5.22 20.39
C PHE A 48 7.81 6.57 20.03
N LYS A 49 9.13 6.63 19.91
CA LYS A 49 9.88 7.83 19.56
C LYS A 49 10.87 7.54 18.44
N PRO A 50 10.38 7.33 17.20
CA PRO A 50 11.25 7.13 16.06
C PRO A 50 12.27 8.25 15.92
N SER A 51 13.51 7.91 15.57
CA SER A 51 14.59 8.88 15.38
C SER A 51 15.26 8.66 14.02
N LEU A 52 15.54 9.75 13.28
CA LEU A 52 16.31 9.68 12.04
C LEU A 52 17.74 9.17 12.27
N ASN A 53 18.25 9.26 13.50
CA ASN A 53 19.55 8.71 13.87
C ASN A 53 19.56 7.17 13.95
N ASP A 54 18.38 6.54 13.99
CA ASP A 54 18.24 5.08 13.98
C ASP A 54 18.16 4.49 12.57
N LEU A 55 18.25 5.32 11.53
CA LEU A 55 18.38 4.85 10.15
C LEU A 55 19.70 4.11 9.98
N HIS A 56 19.65 2.96 9.31
CA HIS A 56 20.84 2.16 9.05
C HIS A 56 21.85 2.88 8.15
N ASP A 57 23.11 2.54 8.26
CA ASP A 57 24.13 3.04 7.35
C ASP A 57 23.81 2.59 5.92
N PRO A 58 23.61 3.51 4.97
CA PRO A 58 23.28 3.15 3.60
C PRO A 58 24.40 2.35 2.90
N PHE A 59 25.64 2.44 3.34
CA PHE A 59 26.76 1.67 2.78
C PHE A 59 26.75 0.17 3.14
N LEU A 60 25.85 -0.26 4.01
CA LEU A 60 25.59 -1.70 4.25
C LEU A 60 24.84 -2.35 3.07
N MET A 61 24.21 -1.56 2.20
CA MET A 61 23.56 -2.09 0.99
C MET A 61 24.62 -2.43 -0.07
N PRO A 62 24.58 -3.63 -0.68
CA PRO A 62 25.53 -4.02 -1.70
C PRO A 62 25.62 -2.99 -2.83
N ASP A 63 26.81 -2.80 -3.40
CA ASP A 63 27.11 -1.87 -4.48
C ASP A 63 26.91 -0.37 -4.20
N MET A 64 26.49 0.03 -2.99
CA MET A 64 26.24 1.43 -2.67
C MET A 64 27.48 2.32 -2.91
N ASP A 65 28.66 1.82 -2.58
CA ASP A 65 29.91 2.53 -2.82
C ASP A 65 30.21 2.71 -4.33
N LYS A 66 29.89 1.72 -5.16
CA LYS A 66 30.02 1.80 -6.63
C LYS A 66 29.02 2.83 -7.19
N ALA A 67 27.78 2.80 -6.71
CA ALA A 67 26.73 3.74 -7.11
C ALA A 67 27.16 5.19 -6.83
N VAL A 68 27.63 5.47 -5.62
CA VAL A 68 28.08 6.81 -5.21
C VAL A 68 29.29 7.27 -6.04
N ARG A 69 30.29 6.39 -6.26
CA ARG A 69 31.44 6.71 -7.11
C ARG A 69 31.04 7.03 -8.54
N ARG A 70 30.13 6.25 -9.12
CA ARG A 70 29.66 6.47 -10.50
C ARG A 70 28.87 7.77 -10.63
N LEU A 71 28.01 8.08 -9.66
CA LEU A 71 27.26 9.35 -9.60
C LEU A 71 28.22 10.55 -9.47
N ASN A 72 29.20 10.49 -8.56
CA ASN A 72 30.19 11.54 -8.40
C ASN A 72 30.99 11.79 -9.68
N LYS A 73 31.38 10.71 -10.39
CA LYS A 73 32.05 10.81 -11.69
C LYS A 73 31.17 11.52 -12.73
N ALA A 74 29.88 11.14 -12.81
CA ALA A 74 28.94 11.75 -13.76
C ALA A 74 28.77 13.25 -13.49
N LEU A 75 28.60 13.64 -12.23
CA LEU A 75 28.47 15.04 -11.84
C LEU A 75 29.74 15.83 -12.10
N GLY A 76 30.92 15.27 -11.75
CA GLY A 76 32.22 15.89 -12.00
C GLY A 76 32.50 16.12 -13.49
N ASN A 77 32.08 15.19 -14.33
CA ASN A 77 32.25 15.26 -15.79
C ASN A 77 31.09 16.02 -16.48
N LYS A 78 30.08 16.47 -15.73
CA LYS A 78 28.88 17.12 -16.28
C LYS A 78 28.14 16.20 -17.30
N GLU A 79 28.17 14.91 -17.06
CA GLU A 79 27.46 13.94 -17.87
C GLU A 79 25.94 14.16 -17.78
N LYS A 80 25.22 13.84 -18.87
CA LYS A 80 23.75 13.86 -18.84
C LYS A 80 23.23 12.64 -18.09
N ILE A 81 22.42 12.88 -17.06
CA ILE A 81 21.86 11.86 -16.18
C ILE A 81 20.36 11.81 -16.38
N LEU A 82 19.83 10.59 -16.57
CA LEU A 82 18.39 10.32 -16.66
C LEU A 82 17.92 9.61 -15.39
N ILE A 83 16.96 10.21 -14.72
CA ILE A 83 16.25 9.59 -13.60
C ILE A 83 15.05 8.85 -14.17
N TYR A 84 15.09 7.52 -14.11
CA TYR A 84 14.09 6.63 -14.69
C TYR A 84 13.27 5.99 -13.58
N GLY A 85 11.96 5.92 -13.68
CA GLY A 85 11.13 5.22 -12.70
C GLY A 85 9.89 4.61 -13.30
N ASP A 86 9.20 3.77 -12.53
CA ASP A 86 7.93 3.22 -12.96
C ASP A 86 6.79 4.27 -12.85
N TYR A 87 5.64 3.96 -13.44
CA TYR A 87 4.49 4.88 -13.59
C TYR A 87 3.56 4.94 -12.37
N ASP A 88 3.75 4.12 -11.36
CA ASP A 88 2.93 4.12 -10.15
C ASP A 88 3.40 5.16 -9.11
N VAL A 89 2.78 5.15 -7.92
CA VAL A 89 3.13 6.13 -6.88
C VAL A 89 4.54 5.93 -6.36
N ASP A 90 5.00 4.69 -6.20
CA ASP A 90 6.35 4.42 -5.70
C ASP A 90 7.39 4.91 -6.71
N GLY A 91 7.28 4.52 -7.98
CA GLY A 91 8.19 4.97 -9.04
C GLY A 91 8.19 6.49 -9.22
N THR A 92 7.03 7.13 -9.28
CA THR A 92 6.93 8.58 -9.51
C THR A 92 7.41 9.42 -8.33
N THR A 93 7.18 8.99 -7.09
CA THR A 93 7.73 9.64 -5.88
C THR A 93 9.23 9.43 -5.78
N ALA A 94 9.75 8.25 -6.12
CA ALA A 94 11.18 7.96 -6.16
C ALA A 94 11.91 8.84 -7.16
N VAL A 95 11.40 8.95 -8.38
CA VAL A 95 11.93 9.87 -9.41
C VAL A 95 11.93 11.30 -8.91
N SER A 96 10.82 11.75 -8.34
CA SER A 96 10.68 13.11 -7.82
C SER A 96 11.67 13.41 -6.70
N LEU A 97 11.89 12.46 -5.78
CA LEU A 97 12.83 12.58 -4.68
C LEU A 97 14.27 12.74 -5.19
N VAL A 98 14.71 11.78 -6.03
CA VAL A 98 16.09 11.78 -6.55
C VAL A 98 16.34 12.99 -7.45
N PHE A 99 15.38 13.33 -8.30
CA PHE A 99 15.46 14.51 -9.17
C PHE A 99 15.58 15.82 -8.37
N LYS A 100 14.71 16.02 -7.36
CA LYS A 100 14.76 17.22 -6.50
C LYS A 100 16.08 17.33 -5.76
N TYR A 101 16.57 16.20 -5.24
CA TYR A 101 17.79 16.18 -4.46
C TYR A 101 19.03 16.45 -5.31
N LEU A 102 19.12 15.86 -6.52
CA LEU A 102 20.29 16.03 -7.40
C LEU A 102 20.28 17.34 -8.22
N ARG A 103 19.13 17.98 -8.37
CA ARG A 103 18.98 19.18 -9.20
C ARG A 103 19.97 20.33 -8.88
N PRO A 104 20.29 20.62 -7.60
CA PRO A 104 21.29 21.65 -7.28
C PRO A 104 22.71 21.29 -7.74
N TYR A 105 22.98 20.02 -7.98
CA TYR A 105 24.31 19.50 -8.32
C TYR A 105 24.47 19.20 -9.81
N SER A 106 23.40 19.20 -10.60
CA SER A 106 23.44 18.91 -12.04
C SER A 106 22.51 19.83 -12.84
N SER A 107 23.07 20.46 -13.88
CA SER A 107 22.29 21.24 -14.86
C SER A 107 21.75 20.39 -16.02
N THR A 108 22.18 19.13 -16.15
CA THR A 108 21.90 18.21 -17.27
C THR A 108 21.06 17.01 -16.82
N LEU A 109 20.19 17.23 -15.84
CA LEU A 109 19.33 16.21 -15.28
C LEU A 109 17.99 16.19 -16.03
N ASP A 110 17.55 15.00 -16.43
CA ASP A 110 16.25 14.75 -17.03
C ASP A 110 15.58 13.56 -16.36
N PHE A 111 14.30 13.31 -16.63
CA PHE A 111 13.60 12.15 -16.11
C PHE A 111 12.75 11.46 -17.17
N TYR A 112 12.48 10.18 -16.97
CA TYR A 112 11.67 9.34 -17.85
C TYR A 112 10.73 8.43 -17.07
N ILE A 113 9.47 8.38 -17.49
CA ILE A 113 8.47 7.44 -17.00
C ILE A 113 7.94 6.67 -18.21
N PRO A 114 8.02 5.33 -18.24
CA PRO A 114 7.52 4.52 -19.34
C PRO A 114 6.00 4.62 -19.46
N ASP A 115 5.52 4.54 -20.70
CA ASP A 115 4.08 4.43 -20.94
C ASP A 115 3.59 3.04 -20.54
N ARG A 116 2.58 3.01 -19.65
CA ARG A 116 2.01 1.77 -19.13
C ARG A 116 1.51 0.81 -20.22
N TYR A 117 1.01 1.35 -21.32
CA TYR A 117 0.33 0.60 -22.36
C TYR A 117 1.22 0.24 -23.53
N ASP A 118 2.11 1.12 -23.90
CA ASP A 118 3.04 0.93 -25.03
C ASP A 118 4.33 0.23 -24.62
N GLU A 119 4.82 0.48 -23.41
CA GLU A 119 6.13 0.03 -22.93
C GLU A 119 6.02 -1.03 -21.83
N GLY A 120 4.92 -1.01 -21.05
CA GLY A 120 4.72 -1.91 -19.93
C GLY A 120 5.44 -1.46 -18.66
N TYR A 121 5.60 -2.39 -17.72
CA TYR A 121 6.25 -2.14 -16.43
C TYR A 121 7.78 -2.16 -16.57
N GLY A 122 8.44 -1.23 -15.88
CA GLY A 122 9.87 -1.21 -15.67
C GLY A 122 10.68 -0.65 -16.83
N ILE A 123 11.94 -1.06 -16.93
CA ILE A 123 12.87 -0.58 -17.97
C ILE A 123 12.41 -1.06 -19.34
N SER A 124 12.31 -0.14 -20.31
CA SER A 124 11.91 -0.43 -21.69
C SER A 124 13.04 -0.16 -22.68
N TYR A 125 13.01 -0.86 -23.83
CA TYR A 125 13.92 -0.55 -24.94
C TYR A 125 13.73 0.87 -25.45
N LYS A 126 12.48 1.34 -25.52
CA LYS A 126 12.13 2.71 -25.94
C LYS A 126 12.72 3.77 -25.00
N GLY A 127 12.69 3.50 -23.68
CA GLY A 127 13.33 4.38 -22.70
C GLY A 127 14.87 4.40 -22.81
N ILE A 128 15.49 3.27 -23.15
CA ILE A 128 16.93 3.19 -23.42
C ILE A 128 17.27 3.93 -24.72
N ASP A 129 16.47 3.77 -25.78
CA ASP A 129 16.66 4.52 -27.04
C ASP A 129 16.51 6.02 -26.82
N TYR A 130 15.51 6.46 -26.04
CA TYR A 130 15.37 7.86 -25.63
C TYR A 130 16.64 8.36 -24.92
N ALA A 131 17.20 7.59 -24.01
CA ALA A 131 18.42 7.95 -23.32
C ALA A 131 19.60 8.12 -24.30
N ALA A 132 19.78 7.18 -25.24
CA ALA A 132 20.82 7.21 -26.26
C ALA A 132 20.68 8.43 -27.19
N GLU A 133 19.49 8.68 -27.72
CA GLU A 133 19.19 9.80 -28.63
C GLU A 133 19.41 11.17 -27.96
N ASN A 134 19.23 11.23 -26.64
CA ASN A 134 19.44 12.45 -25.88
C ASN A 134 20.83 12.58 -25.27
N GLY A 135 21.78 11.69 -25.60
CA GLY A 135 23.17 11.77 -25.13
C GLY A 135 23.33 11.51 -23.64
N VAL A 136 22.45 10.70 -23.05
CA VAL A 136 22.53 10.26 -21.66
C VAL A 136 23.63 9.21 -21.54
N SER A 137 24.49 9.31 -20.54
CA SER A 137 25.54 8.34 -20.25
C SER A 137 25.30 7.57 -18.95
N LEU A 138 24.42 8.07 -18.08
CA LEU A 138 24.03 7.42 -16.82
C LEU A 138 22.54 7.46 -16.64
N VAL A 139 21.93 6.31 -16.39
CA VAL A 139 20.54 6.16 -15.96
C VAL A 139 20.53 5.69 -14.50
N ILE A 140 19.74 6.36 -13.67
CA ILE A 140 19.38 5.90 -12.33
C ILE A 140 17.96 5.40 -12.41
N SER A 141 17.77 4.08 -12.39
CA SER A 141 16.43 3.48 -12.37
C SER A 141 15.95 3.28 -10.95
N LEU A 142 14.68 3.60 -10.71
CA LEU A 142 14.02 3.63 -9.41
C LEU A 142 12.75 2.79 -9.45
N ASP A 143 12.57 1.94 -8.46
CA ASP A 143 11.42 1.04 -8.34
C ASP A 143 11.29 0.05 -9.52
N CYS A 144 12.36 -0.21 -10.22
CA CYS A 144 12.40 -1.15 -11.34
C CYS A 144 13.83 -1.49 -11.75
N GLY A 145 13.96 -2.60 -12.47
CA GLY A 145 15.21 -2.96 -13.14
C GLY A 145 15.89 -4.19 -12.61
N ILE A 146 15.53 -4.72 -11.43
CA ILE A 146 16.23 -5.87 -10.82
C ILE A 146 16.20 -7.14 -11.68
N LYS A 147 15.22 -7.26 -12.59
CA LYS A 147 15.07 -8.39 -13.52
C LYS A 147 15.35 -8.03 -14.98
N ALA A 148 15.85 -6.84 -15.26
CA ALA A 148 15.98 -6.31 -16.62
C ALA A 148 17.33 -6.68 -17.29
N ILE A 149 17.75 -7.96 -17.24
CA ILE A 149 19.06 -8.42 -17.69
C ILE A 149 19.32 -8.04 -19.15
N GLU A 150 18.48 -8.46 -20.08
CA GLU A 150 18.65 -8.21 -21.53
C GLU A 150 18.64 -6.71 -21.87
N LYS A 151 17.81 -5.94 -21.16
CA LYS A 151 17.70 -4.49 -21.36
C LYS A 151 18.92 -3.74 -20.86
N ILE A 152 19.54 -4.20 -19.79
CA ILE A 152 20.81 -3.64 -19.31
C ILE A 152 21.96 -3.97 -20.27
N GLU A 153 21.99 -5.17 -20.84
CA GLU A 153 22.95 -5.52 -21.89
C GLU A 153 22.78 -4.60 -23.11
N TYR A 154 21.55 -4.41 -23.56
CA TYR A 154 21.25 -3.48 -24.66
C TYR A 154 21.68 -2.03 -24.36
N ALA A 155 21.50 -1.56 -23.13
CA ALA A 155 21.96 -0.23 -22.72
C ALA A 155 23.50 -0.12 -22.76
N LYS A 156 24.21 -1.17 -22.33
CA LYS A 156 25.68 -1.24 -22.39
C LYS A 156 26.19 -1.16 -23.82
N GLU A 157 25.55 -1.84 -24.77
CA GLU A 157 25.91 -1.75 -26.22
C GLU A 157 25.80 -0.31 -26.73
N LYS A 158 24.90 0.49 -26.15
CA LYS A 158 24.74 1.93 -26.46
C LYS A 158 25.65 2.86 -25.63
N GLY A 159 26.52 2.30 -24.78
CA GLY A 159 27.42 3.07 -23.93
C GLY A 159 26.72 3.78 -22.74
N ILE A 160 25.59 3.28 -22.29
CA ILE A 160 24.81 3.84 -21.19
C ILE A 160 24.99 2.96 -19.96
N ASP A 161 25.48 3.58 -18.87
CA ASP A 161 25.60 2.96 -17.56
C ASP A 161 24.27 3.04 -16.79
N PHE A 162 23.98 2.00 -16.01
CA PHE A 162 22.83 1.95 -15.10
C PHE A 162 23.25 1.83 -13.64
N ILE A 163 22.57 2.58 -12.77
CA ILE A 163 22.46 2.34 -11.33
C ILE A 163 21.02 1.94 -11.07
N ILE A 164 20.82 0.70 -10.63
CA ILE A 164 19.48 0.16 -10.35
C ILE A 164 19.18 0.34 -8.86
N CYS A 165 18.08 1.00 -8.54
CA CYS A 165 17.52 1.14 -7.19
C CYS A 165 16.16 0.46 -7.18
N ASP A 166 16.08 -0.77 -6.69
CA ASP A 166 14.87 -1.58 -6.70
C ASP A 166 14.64 -2.25 -5.35
N HIS A 167 13.45 -2.74 -5.12
CA HIS A 167 13.07 -3.45 -3.90
C HIS A 167 12.30 -4.75 -4.16
N HIS A 168 12.09 -5.07 -5.43
CA HIS A 168 11.45 -6.32 -5.83
C HIS A 168 12.38 -7.52 -5.60
N MET A 169 11.79 -8.71 -5.46
CA MET A 169 12.59 -9.93 -5.28
C MET A 169 13.49 -10.19 -6.50
N PRO A 170 14.82 -10.27 -6.31
CA PRO A 170 15.74 -10.58 -7.38
C PRO A 170 15.55 -12.01 -7.90
N ASP A 171 15.90 -12.21 -9.17
CA ASP A 171 16.13 -13.56 -9.71
C ASP A 171 17.53 -14.09 -9.29
N ALA A 172 17.84 -15.34 -9.64
CA ALA A 172 19.13 -15.94 -9.33
C ALA A 172 20.33 -15.19 -9.94
N THR A 173 20.10 -14.51 -11.07
CA THR A 173 21.11 -13.71 -11.78
C THR A 173 20.67 -12.24 -11.75
N LEU A 174 21.60 -11.36 -11.36
CA LEU A 174 21.38 -9.91 -11.36
C LEU A 174 21.74 -9.32 -12.73
N PRO A 175 21.13 -8.19 -13.13
CA PRO A 175 21.58 -7.42 -14.30
C PRO A 175 23.03 -6.93 -14.12
N ASP A 176 23.81 -6.96 -15.20
CA ASP A 176 25.20 -6.48 -15.21
C ASP A 176 25.25 -4.94 -15.32
N ALA A 177 24.67 -4.26 -14.36
CA ALA A 177 24.72 -2.81 -14.19
C ALA A 177 25.96 -2.39 -13.37
N VAL A 178 26.29 -1.09 -13.41
CA VAL A 178 27.40 -0.56 -12.59
C VAL A 178 27.16 -0.78 -11.10
N ALA A 179 25.92 -0.65 -10.67
CA ALA A 179 25.50 -0.92 -9.30
C ALA A 179 24.04 -1.39 -9.29
N VAL A 180 23.74 -2.35 -8.41
CA VAL A 180 22.38 -2.85 -8.16
C VAL A 180 22.08 -2.73 -6.68
N LEU A 181 21.29 -1.71 -6.33
CA LEU A 181 20.90 -1.41 -4.95
C LEU A 181 19.56 -2.08 -4.66
N ASP A 182 19.61 -3.16 -3.89
CA ASP A 182 18.44 -3.88 -3.41
C ASP A 182 18.76 -4.61 -2.11
N ALA A 183 18.00 -4.36 -1.07
CA ALA A 183 18.19 -4.99 0.24
C ALA A 183 17.85 -6.48 0.25
N LYS A 184 17.06 -6.98 -0.72
CA LYS A 184 16.63 -8.39 -0.85
C LYS A 184 17.61 -9.28 -1.62
N ARG A 185 18.74 -8.75 -2.05
CA ARG A 185 19.79 -9.56 -2.70
C ARG A 185 20.31 -10.62 -1.72
N SER A 186 20.64 -11.79 -2.23
CA SER A 186 21.16 -12.91 -1.43
C SER A 186 22.49 -12.62 -0.73
N ASP A 187 23.28 -11.69 -1.27
CA ASP A 187 24.56 -11.21 -0.71
C ASP A 187 24.40 -9.95 0.16
N SER A 188 23.17 -9.48 0.39
CA SER A 188 22.90 -8.29 1.18
C SER A 188 23.10 -8.54 2.68
N ILE A 189 23.80 -7.60 3.35
CA ILE A 189 23.89 -7.52 4.81
C ILE A 189 23.09 -6.34 5.35
N TYR A 190 22.27 -5.71 4.49
CA TYR A 190 21.46 -4.59 4.91
C TYR A 190 20.39 -5.04 5.92
N PRO A 191 20.25 -4.40 7.08
CA PRO A 191 19.45 -4.94 8.18
C PRO A 191 17.93 -4.90 7.96
N TYR A 192 17.43 -4.22 6.91
CA TYR A 192 16.02 -4.03 6.66
C TYR A 192 15.67 -4.23 5.18
N GLU A 193 14.97 -5.32 4.86
CA GLU A 193 14.68 -5.73 3.48
C GLU A 193 13.39 -5.14 2.87
N HIS A 194 12.55 -4.45 3.67
CA HIS A 194 11.21 -4.03 3.27
C HIS A 194 11.12 -2.57 2.82
N LEU A 195 12.23 -1.94 2.44
CA LEU A 195 12.18 -0.59 1.87
C LEU A 195 11.27 -0.57 0.63
N SER A 196 10.57 0.55 0.40
CA SER A 196 9.94 0.83 -0.89
C SER A 196 10.97 1.25 -1.94
N GLY A 197 10.60 1.29 -3.22
CA GLY A 197 11.49 1.77 -4.28
C GLY A 197 11.98 3.20 -4.02
N CYS A 198 11.09 4.10 -3.58
CA CYS A 198 11.47 5.45 -3.14
C CYS A 198 12.38 5.40 -1.90
N GLY A 199 12.15 4.45 -0.97
CA GLY A 199 13.02 4.22 0.18
C GLY A 199 14.44 3.86 -0.23
N VAL A 200 14.62 2.99 -1.21
CA VAL A 200 15.95 2.65 -1.77
C VAL A 200 16.59 3.88 -2.41
N GLY A 201 15.84 4.65 -3.20
CA GLY A 201 16.30 5.92 -3.77
C GLY A 201 16.74 6.92 -2.68
N PHE A 202 15.98 7.01 -1.59
CA PHE A 202 16.34 7.83 -0.42
C PHE A 202 17.67 7.37 0.20
N LYS A 203 17.87 6.07 0.38
CA LYS A 203 19.13 5.51 0.92
C LYS A 203 20.31 5.79 0.00
N PHE A 204 20.12 5.77 -1.31
CA PHE A 204 21.15 6.17 -2.27
C PHE A 204 21.51 7.65 -2.13
N MET A 205 20.53 8.53 -2.00
CA MET A 205 20.80 9.96 -1.77
C MET A 205 21.43 10.21 -0.40
N GLN A 206 21.07 9.43 0.62
CA GLN A 206 21.72 9.49 1.95
C GLN A 206 23.21 9.11 1.87
N ALA A 207 23.54 8.04 1.13
CA ALA A 207 24.94 7.64 0.90
C ALA A 207 25.71 8.71 0.13
N PHE A 208 25.11 9.28 -0.91
CA PHE A 208 25.70 10.36 -1.69
C PHE A 208 25.95 11.60 -0.83
N ALA A 209 24.97 12.00 -0.01
CA ALA A 209 25.12 13.12 0.93
C ALA A 209 26.26 12.88 1.93
N LYS A 210 26.29 11.69 2.53
CA LYS A 210 27.32 11.30 3.52
C LYS A 210 28.72 11.31 2.90
N SER A 211 28.87 10.78 1.69
CA SER A 211 30.15 10.73 0.98
C SER A 211 30.69 12.11 0.60
N ASN A 212 29.82 13.08 0.36
CA ASN A 212 30.18 14.44 -0.05
C ASN A 212 30.09 15.46 1.09
N ASN A 213 29.82 15.04 2.31
CA ASN A 213 29.60 15.89 3.49
C ASN A 213 28.50 16.95 3.28
N PHE A 214 27.44 16.58 2.54
CA PHE A 214 26.28 17.43 2.38
C PHE A 214 25.34 17.32 3.59
N PRO A 215 24.62 18.39 3.95
CA PRO A 215 23.75 18.37 5.12
C PRO A 215 22.56 17.41 4.92
N PHE A 216 22.31 16.53 5.88
CA PHE A 216 21.16 15.62 5.85
C PHE A 216 19.82 16.36 5.83
N SER A 217 19.78 17.58 6.39
CA SER A 217 18.58 18.43 6.42
C SER A 217 17.98 18.71 5.03
N ASP A 218 18.78 18.66 3.96
CA ASP A 218 18.27 18.86 2.60
C ASP A 218 17.53 17.62 2.08
N LEU A 219 17.96 16.45 2.51
CA LEU A 219 17.27 15.18 2.21
C LEU A 219 16.03 15.00 3.10
N GLU A 220 16.09 15.45 4.36
CA GLU A 220 14.98 15.41 5.31
C GLU A 220 13.74 16.13 4.77
N LYS A 221 13.90 17.22 4.03
CA LYS A 221 12.82 17.96 3.38
C LYS A 221 12.03 17.16 2.33
N LEU A 222 12.52 15.99 1.93
CA LEU A 222 11.92 15.12 0.92
C LEU A 222 11.24 13.88 1.51
N LEU A 223 11.22 13.72 2.84
CA LEU A 223 10.66 12.57 3.53
C LEU A 223 9.15 12.39 3.30
N GLU A 224 8.43 13.45 2.98
CA GLU A 224 7.02 13.36 2.60
C GLU A 224 6.80 12.43 1.39
N LEU A 225 7.73 12.43 0.42
CA LEU A 225 7.67 11.57 -0.75
C LEU A 225 7.87 10.10 -0.37
N THR A 226 8.78 9.82 0.58
CA THR A 226 8.95 8.45 1.10
C THR A 226 7.71 7.96 1.84
N ALA A 227 7.04 8.83 2.63
CA ALA A 227 5.82 8.46 3.32
C ALA A 227 4.68 8.15 2.33
N VAL A 228 4.55 8.94 1.26
CA VAL A 228 3.55 8.70 0.20
C VAL A 228 3.85 7.39 -0.53
N SER A 229 5.11 7.12 -0.85
CA SER A 229 5.56 5.85 -1.45
C SER A 229 5.22 4.66 -0.54
N ILE A 230 5.74 4.65 0.69
CA ILE A 230 5.58 3.57 1.68
C ILE A 230 4.09 3.20 1.85
N ALA A 231 3.24 4.21 2.00
CA ALA A 231 1.80 4.01 2.16
C ALA A 231 1.15 3.43 0.90
N SER A 232 1.53 3.92 -0.28
CA SER A 232 0.87 3.56 -1.55
C SER A 232 1.33 2.21 -2.09
N ASP A 233 2.57 1.82 -1.84
CA ASP A 233 3.12 0.51 -2.20
C ASP A 233 2.80 -0.58 -1.17
N ILE A 234 2.13 -0.19 -0.06
CA ILE A 234 1.63 -1.11 0.99
C ILE A 234 2.78 -1.95 1.61
N VAL A 235 3.98 -1.39 1.69
CA VAL A 235 5.10 -2.04 2.37
C VAL A 235 4.97 -1.97 3.89
N PRO A 236 5.62 -2.89 4.66
CA PRO A 236 5.55 -2.91 6.12
C PRO A 236 5.88 -1.58 6.78
N ILE A 237 5.06 -1.15 7.75
CA ILE A 237 5.29 0.05 8.59
C ILE A 237 6.09 -0.34 9.84
N THR A 238 7.25 -0.95 9.61
CA THR A 238 8.19 -1.40 10.62
C THR A 238 9.59 -0.83 10.35
N GLY A 239 10.54 -1.01 11.26
CA GLY A 239 11.93 -0.63 11.06
C GLY A 239 12.12 0.76 10.46
N GLU A 240 12.93 0.85 9.40
CA GLU A 240 13.20 2.13 8.72
C GLU A 240 11.96 2.73 8.04
N ASN A 241 11.06 1.91 7.47
CA ASN A 241 9.83 2.44 6.88
C ASN A 241 8.97 3.17 7.90
N ARG A 242 8.92 2.68 9.15
CA ARG A 242 8.23 3.39 10.23
C ARG A 242 8.86 4.75 10.53
N ILE A 243 10.19 4.82 10.58
CA ILE A 243 10.91 6.08 10.82
C ILE A 243 10.65 7.06 9.67
N LEU A 244 10.82 6.62 8.43
CA LEU A 244 10.61 7.44 7.24
C LEU A 244 9.15 7.91 7.12
N ALA A 245 8.18 7.03 7.35
CA ALA A 245 6.76 7.36 7.34
C ALA A 245 6.38 8.34 8.46
N TYR A 246 6.92 8.16 9.66
CA TYR A 246 6.67 9.06 10.80
C TYR A 246 7.09 10.51 10.50
N TYR A 247 8.32 10.69 10.03
CA TYR A 247 8.83 12.04 9.70
C TYR A 247 8.21 12.59 8.42
N GLY A 248 7.96 11.74 7.42
CA GLY A 248 7.28 12.16 6.20
C GLY A 248 5.84 12.61 6.44
N LEU A 249 5.08 11.91 7.29
CA LEU A 249 3.75 12.34 7.72
C LEU A 249 3.79 13.65 8.50
N LYS A 250 4.78 13.81 9.39
CA LYS A 250 4.98 15.07 10.11
C LYS A 250 5.19 16.23 9.15
N GLN A 251 5.96 16.04 8.10
CA GLN A 251 6.18 17.04 7.06
C GLN A 251 4.90 17.32 6.25
N LEU A 252 4.18 16.29 5.81
CA LEU A 252 2.88 16.43 5.12
C LEU A 252 1.87 17.23 5.94
N ASN A 253 1.87 17.05 7.26
CA ASN A 253 0.95 17.72 8.18
C ASN A 253 1.39 19.13 8.58
N SER A 254 2.64 19.51 8.33
CA SER A 254 3.17 20.83 8.74
C SER A 254 3.46 21.75 7.56
N ASN A 255 4.19 21.26 6.59
CA ASN A 255 4.66 22.06 5.44
C ASN A 255 4.89 21.19 4.21
N PRO A 256 3.83 20.69 3.58
CA PRO A 256 3.94 19.87 2.37
C PRO A 256 4.48 20.67 1.19
N SER A 257 5.19 20.01 0.28
CA SER A 257 5.61 20.62 -0.99
C SER A 257 4.42 21.03 -1.84
N LEU A 258 4.62 21.96 -2.75
CA LEU A 258 3.54 22.56 -3.57
C LEU A 258 2.70 21.52 -4.30
N GLY A 259 3.32 20.50 -4.91
CA GLY A 259 2.60 19.44 -5.61
C GLY A 259 1.72 18.61 -4.67
N LEU A 260 2.26 18.16 -3.53
CA LEU A 260 1.48 17.42 -2.54
C LEU A 260 0.41 18.28 -1.88
N LYS A 261 0.70 19.56 -1.61
CA LYS A 261 -0.29 20.52 -1.10
C LYS A 261 -1.49 20.64 -2.05
N GLY A 262 -1.24 20.75 -3.35
CA GLY A 262 -2.32 20.79 -4.35
C GLY A 262 -3.22 19.56 -4.29
N ILE A 263 -2.64 18.36 -4.14
CA ILE A 263 -3.43 17.12 -3.98
C ILE A 263 -4.18 17.09 -2.65
N ILE A 264 -3.54 17.51 -1.55
CA ILE A 264 -4.13 17.59 -0.21
C ILE A 264 -5.38 18.50 -0.23
N ASP A 265 -5.27 19.66 -0.87
CA ASP A 265 -6.36 20.63 -0.98
C ASP A 265 -7.55 20.03 -1.76
N ILE A 266 -7.30 19.37 -2.89
CA ILE A 266 -8.33 18.72 -3.71
C ILE A 266 -8.96 17.51 -3.00
N CYS A 267 -8.20 16.81 -2.15
CA CYS A 267 -8.71 15.72 -1.33
C CYS A 267 -9.62 16.20 -0.18
N GLY A 268 -9.71 17.51 0.08
CA GLY A 268 -10.43 18.07 1.23
C GLY A 268 -9.77 17.71 2.57
N LEU A 269 -8.44 17.57 2.57
CA LEU A 269 -7.64 17.24 3.75
C LEU A 269 -6.97 18.45 4.40
N THR A 270 -7.10 19.64 3.82
CA THR A 270 -6.57 20.89 4.36
C THR A 270 -7.08 21.13 5.78
N GLY A 271 -6.15 21.33 6.72
CA GLY A 271 -6.47 21.54 8.14
C GLY A 271 -6.87 20.26 8.91
N LYS A 272 -6.77 19.10 8.30
CA LYS A 272 -6.98 17.79 8.95
C LYS A 272 -5.65 17.07 9.11
N GLU A 273 -5.56 16.22 10.14
CA GLU A 273 -4.41 15.33 10.30
C GLU A 273 -4.44 14.26 9.20
N ILE A 274 -3.38 14.22 8.39
CA ILE A 274 -3.18 13.24 7.31
C ILE A 274 -2.55 12.00 7.90
N THR A 275 -3.15 10.85 7.62
CA THR A 275 -2.69 9.52 8.05
C THR A 275 -2.24 8.67 6.86
N ILE A 276 -1.61 7.52 7.13
CA ILE A 276 -1.32 6.50 6.10
C ILE A 276 -2.60 6.13 5.33
N SER A 277 -3.72 5.97 6.03
CA SER A 277 -5.01 5.66 5.38
C SER A 277 -5.47 6.74 4.40
N ASP A 278 -5.26 8.02 4.71
CA ASP A 278 -5.57 9.11 3.77
C ASP A 278 -4.67 9.07 2.54
N ILE A 279 -3.41 8.70 2.70
CA ILE A 279 -2.51 8.52 1.55
C ILE A 279 -3.01 7.36 0.68
N VAL A 280 -3.28 6.19 1.27
CA VAL A 280 -3.72 4.97 0.54
C VAL A 280 -5.03 5.21 -0.21
N PHE A 281 -6.01 5.86 0.41
CA PHE A 281 -7.37 5.95 -0.15
C PHE A 281 -7.71 7.27 -0.84
N LYS A 282 -6.91 8.33 -0.65
CA LYS A 282 -7.20 9.65 -1.22
C LYS A 282 -6.06 10.21 -2.06
N ILE A 283 -4.83 10.26 -1.53
CA ILE A 283 -3.69 10.88 -2.23
C ILE A 283 -3.13 9.93 -3.30
N GLY A 284 -2.77 8.70 -2.92
CA GLY A 284 -2.17 7.70 -3.81
C GLY A 284 -3.03 7.39 -5.04
N PRO A 285 -4.36 7.15 -4.90
CA PRO A 285 -5.22 6.88 -6.05
C PRO A 285 -5.25 8.01 -7.10
N ARG A 286 -5.08 9.28 -6.70
CA ARG A 286 -4.99 10.41 -7.63
C ARG A 286 -3.69 10.39 -8.40
N ILE A 287 -2.57 10.21 -7.71
CA ILE A 287 -1.25 10.07 -8.36
C ILE A 287 -1.26 8.89 -9.34
N ASN A 288 -1.78 7.73 -8.93
CA ASN A 288 -1.91 6.54 -9.78
C ASN A 288 -2.84 6.74 -10.98
N ALA A 289 -3.83 7.63 -10.87
CA ALA A 289 -4.77 7.87 -11.95
C ALA A 289 -4.10 8.43 -13.21
N SER A 290 -3.05 9.24 -13.08
CA SER A 290 -2.29 9.74 -14.23
C SER A 290 -1.69 8.61 -15.07
N GLY A 291 -1.01 7.65 -14.45
CA GLY A 291 -0.44 6.47 -15.13
C GLY A 291 -1.48 5.46 -15.64
N ARG A 292 -2.73 5.52 -15.17
CA ARG A 292 -3.82 4.65 -15.64
C ARG A 292 -4.63 5.24 -16.78
N MET A 293 -4.82 6.55 -16.78
CA MET A 293 -5.70 7.26 -17.72
C MET A 293 -4.92 8.00 -18.80
N MET A 294 -3.70 8.46 -18.48
CA MET A 294 -2.84 9.24 -19.37
C MET A 294 -1.39 8.75 -19.32
N ASN A 295 -0.51 9.51 -18.66
CA ASN A 295 0.91 9.20 -18.54
C ASN A 295 1.42 9.53 -17.12
N GLY A 296 2.19 8.63 -16.53
CA GLY A 296 2.81 8.80 -15.21
C GLY A 296 3.75 10.01 -15.09
N LYS A 297 4.24 10.53 -16.22
CA LYS A 297 5.05 11.75 -16.28
C LYS A 297 4.35 12.95 -15.63
N GLU A 298 3.03 13.10 -15.81
CA GLU A 298 2.27 14.21 -15.24
C GLU A 298 2.29 14.21 -13.70
N ALA A 299 2.33 13.02 -13.07
CA ALA A 299 2.48 12.91 -11.63
C ALA A 299 3.84 13.46 -11.17
N VAL A 300 4.92 13.11 -11.86
CA VAL A 300 6.27 13.64 -11.56
C VAL A 300 6.30 15.15 -11.77
N GLU A 301 5.75 15.66 -12.86
CA GLU A 301 5.68 17.09 -13.13
C GLU A 301 4.91 17.87 -12.05
N LEU A 302 3.82 17.29 -11.52
CA LEU A 302 3.11 17.87 -10.38
C LEU A 302 3.99 17.90 -9.13
N LEU A 303 4.61 16.77 -8.78
CA LEU A 303 5.47 16.67 -7.59
C LEU A 303 6.71 17.58 -7.69
N LEU A 304 7.15 17.92 -8.90
CA LEU A 304 8.26 18.84 -9.18
C LEU A 304 7.83 20.30 -9.35
N SER A 305 6.56 20.65 -9.16
CA SER A 305 6.04 22.01 -9.33
C SER A 305 6.81 23.03 -8.51
N LYS A 306 7.10 24.19 -9.13
CA LYS A 306 7.90 25.26 -8.54
C LYS A 306 7.08 26.44 -8.03
N ASP A 307 5.83 26.53 -8.46
CA ASP A 307 4.90 27.59 -8.09
C ASP A 307 3.50 27.00 -7.82
N SER A 308 2.72 27.75 -7.06
CA SER A 308 1.38 27.32 -6.65
C SER A 308 0.36 27.25 -7.78
N ALA A 309 0.50 28.09 -8.83
CA ALA A 309 -0.43 28.09 -9.95
C ALA A 309 -0.28 26.82 -10.78
N SER A 310 0.95 26.45 -11.14
CA SER A 310 1.26 25.21 -11.85
C SER A 310 0.86 23.97 -11.04
N ALA A 311 1.14 23.97 -9.71
CA ALA A 311 0.75 22.87 -8.83
C ALA A 311 -0.77 22.68 -8.79
N ARG A 312 -1.53 23.78 -8.74
CA ARG A 312 -2.99 23.75 -8.73
C ARG A 312 -3.55 23.20 -10.03
N GLU A 313 -3.10 23.75 -11.18
CA GLU A 313 -3.55 23.30 -12.50
C GLU A 313 -3.32 21.79 -12.70
N LYS A 314 -2.11 21.32 -12.40
CA LYS A 314 -1.76 19.90 -12.53
C LYS A 314 -2.53 19.01 -11.54
N SER A 315 -2.79 19.49 -10.32
CA SER A 315 -3.61 18.76 -9.35
C SER A 315 -5.06 18.62 -9.80
N GLU A 316 -5.63 19.66 -10.39
CA GLU A 316 -6.98 19.62 -10.96
C GLU A 316 -7.07 18.61 -12.11
N SER A 317 -6.08 18.58 -13.02
CA SER A 317 -6.00 17.58 -14.10
C SER A 317 -5.92 16.15 -13.57
N ILE A 318 -5.05 15.90 -12.60
CA ILE A 318 -4.90 14.57 -11.96
C ILE A 318 -6.19 14.16 -11.23
N ASN A 319 -6.89 15.09 -10.59
CA ASN A 319 -8.17 14.81 -9.95
C ASN A 319 -9.23 14.43 -10.98
N GLN A 320 -9.27 15.11 -12.13
CA GLN A 320 -10.17 14.75 -13.23
C GLN A 320 -9.92 13.31 -13.70
N TYR A 321 -8.66 12.91 -13.93
CA TYR A 321 -8.33 11.52 -14.29
C TYR A 321 -8.79 10.52 -13.22
N ASN A 322 -8.67 10.88 -11.95
CA ASN A 322 -9.15 10.03 -10.87
C ASN A 322 -10.69 9.91 -10.85
N GLU A 323 -11.41 10.97 -11.17
CA GLU A 323 -12.88 10.94 -11.29
C GLU A 323 -13.30 10.05 -12.46
N GLU A 324 -12.73 10.24 -13.64
CA GLU A 324 -12.97 9.40 -14.82
C GLU A 324 -12.65 7.93 -14.53
N ARG A 325 -11.51 7.65 -13.87
CA ARG A 325 -11.14 6.30 -13.44
C ARG A 325 -12.20 5.71 -12.50
N ARG A 326 -12.73 6.49 -11.55
CA ARG A 326 -13.76 6.03 -10.59
C ARG A 326 -15.09 5.75 -11.26
N GLU A 327 -15.49 6.55 -12.25
CA GLU A 327 -16.70 6.31 -13.04
C GLU A 327 -16.59 5.01 -13.84
N LEU A 328 -15.46 4.81 -14.54
CA LEU A 328 -15.16 3.57 -15.26
C LEU A 328 -15.12 2.35 -14.33
N ASP A 329 -14.45 2.46 -13.18
CA ASP A 329 -14.37 1.43 -12.18
C ASP A 329 -15.77 1.01 -11.68
N LYS A 330 -16.61 1.98 -11.34
CA LYS A 330 -17.99 1.73 -10.92
C LYS A 330 -18.79 1.05 -12.03
N LYS A 331 -18.78 1.61 -13.24
CA LYS A 331 -19.50 1.08 -14.38
C LYS A 331 -19.10 -0.37 -14.69
N ILE A 332 -17.80 -0.63 -14.79
CA ILE A 332 -17.28 -1.98 -15.08
C ILE A 332 -17.59 -2.95 -13.95
N THR A 333 -17.52 -2.50 -12.69
CA THR A 333 -17.89 -3.32 -11.54
C THR A 333 -19.37 -3.69 -11.55
N ASP A 334 -20.26 -2.75 -11.89
CA ASP A 334 -21.70 -3.00 -11.98
C ASP A 334 -22.00 -3.98 -13.15
N GLU A 335 -21.35 -3.81 -14.31
CA GLU A 335 -21.47 -4.73 -15.46
C GLU A 335 -20.95 -6.14 -15.09
N ALA A 336 -19.80 -6.23 -14.41
CA ALA A 336 -19.24 -7.52 -13.98
C ALA A 336 -20.15 -8.22 -12.95
N ASN A 337 -20.75 -7.47 -12.03
CA ASN A 337 -21.73 -8.02 -11.09
C ASN A 337 -22.95 -8.57 -11.83
N ALA A 338 -23.48 -7.85 -12.84
CA ALA A 338 -24.60 -8.32 -13.63
C ALA A 338 -24.29 -9.65 -14.34
N VAL A 339 -23.09 -9.79 -14.91
CA VAL A 339 -22.65 -11.07 -15.51
C VAL A 339 -22.56 -12.19 -14.46
N ILE A 340 -22.09 -11.89 -13.25
CA ILE A 340 -21.99 -12.87 -12.17
C ILE A 340 -23.38 -13.28 -11.68
N ASP A 341 -24.31 -12.34 -11.56
CA ASP A 341 -25.68 -12.59 -11.08
C ASP A 341 -26.50 -13.49 -12.06
N GLU A 342 -26.12 -13.53 -13.35
CA GLU A 342 -26.71 -14.44 -14.34
C GLU A 342 -26.14 -15.88 -14.26
N VAL A 343 -25.06 -16.08 -13.51
CA VAL A 343 -24.43 -17.41 -13.37
C VAL A 343 -25.22 -18.27 -12.38
N GLU A 344 -25.73 -19.38 -12.85
CA GLU A 344 -26.40 -20.38 -11.98
C GLU A 344 -25.41 -20.93 -10.95
N ASN A 345 -25.89 -21.11 -9.69
CA ASN A 345 -25.14 -21.69 -8.58
C ASN A 345 -23.82 -20.95 -8.25
N MET A 346 -23.83 -19.62 -8.30
CA MET A 346 -22.64 -18.82 -7.96
C MET A 346 -22.11 -19.11 -6.55
N ASP A 347 -22.98 -19.45 -5.60
CA ASP A 347 -22.58 -19.81 -4.23
C ASP A 347 -21.69 -21.06 -4.16
N ASP A 348 -21.85 -21.99 -5.11
CA ASP A 348 -21.04 -23.21 -5.21
C ASP A 348 -19.69 -22.97 -5.91
N ARG A 349 -19.53 -21.86 -6.62
CA ARG A 349 -18.28 -21.53 -7.32
C ARG A 349 -17.24 -21.00 -6.36
N LYS A 350 -16.02 -21.51 -6.49
CA LYS A 350 -14.90 -21.12 -5.64
C LYS A 350 -14.02 -20.00 -6.24
N ALA A 351 -14.25 -19.63 -7.49
CA ALA A 351 -13.54 -18.52 -8.16
C ALA A 351 -14.43 -17.86 -9.21
N ILE A 352 -14.05 -16.66 -9.61
CA ILE A 352 -14.74 -15.82 -10.58
C ILE A 352 -13.82 -15.58 -11.77
N VAL A 353 -14.34 -15.78 -12.99
CA VAL A 353 -13.69 -15.33 -14.24
C VAL A 353 -14.74 -14.59 -15.05
N VAL A 354 -14.48 -13.33 -15.38
CA VAL A 354 -15.37 -12.49 -16.19
C VAL A 354 -14.60 -11.84 -17.33
N TYR A 355 -15.23 -11.74 -18.47
CA TYR A 355 -14.66 -11.16 -19.68
C TYR A 355 -15.64 -10.23 -20.37
N ASN A 356 -15.14 -9.06 -20.78
CA ASN A 356 -15.84 -8.20 -21.70
C ASN A 356 -14.80 -7.39 -22.53
N PRO A 357 -14.86 -7.49 -23.87
CA PRO A 357 -13.88 -6.84 -24.74
C PRO A 357 -13.88 -5.30 -24.67
N GLY A 358 -14.94 -4.70 -24.15
CA GLY A 358 -15.12 -3.25 -24.03
C GLY A 358 -14.61 -2.65 -22.71
N TRP A 359 -14.12 -3.45 -21.77
CA TRP A 359 -13.64 -2.92 -20.49
C TRP A 359 -12.27 -2.27 -20.62
N HIS A 360 -12.06 -1.21 -19.87
CA HIS A 360 -10.80 -0.46 -19.90
C HIS A 360 -9.70 -1.18 -19.13
N LYS A 361 -8.60 -1.56 -19.81
CA LYS A 361 -7.52 -2.37 -19.23
C LYS A 361 -6.85 -1.72 -18.01
N GLY A 362 -6.84 -0.40 -17.87
CA GLY A 362 -6.28 0.32 -16.73
C GLY A 362 -7.08 0.16 -15.43
N VAL A 363 -8.31 -0.36 -15.51
CA VAL A 363 -9.24 -0.42 -14.37
C VAL A 363 -9.57 -1.86 -13.95
N ILE A 364 -9.41 -2.85 -14.86
CA ILE A 364 -9.78 -4.26 -14.58
C ILE A 364 -9.15 -4.82 -13.30
N GLY A 365 -7.93 -4.39 -12.94
CA GLY A 365 -7.30 -4.82 -11.70
C GLY A 365 -7.98 -4.28 -10.44
N ILE A 366 -8.59 -3.09 -10.51
CA ILE A 366 -9.40 -2.52 -9.43
C ILE A 366 -10.72 -3.28 -9.33
N VAL A 367 -11.33 -3.56 -10.47
CA VAL A 367 -12.56 -4.37 -10.54
C VAL A 367 -12.34 -5.77 -9.96
N ALA A 368 -11.22 -6.43 -10.31
CA ALA A 368 -10.87 -7.72 -9.74
C ALA A 368 -10.78 -7.67 -8.20
N SER A 369 -10.15 -6.62 -7.64
CA SER A 369 -10.11 -6.41 -6.18
C SER A 369 -11.50 -6.26 -5.58
N ARG A 370 -12.39 -5.45 -6.20
CA ARG A 370 -13.77 -5.26 -5.72
C ARG A 370 -14.61 -6.54 -5.75
N LEU A 371 -14.44 -7.34 -6.81
CA LEU A 371 -15.13 -8.64 -6.89
C LEU A 371 -14.62 -9.59 -5.80
N THR A 372 -13.29 -9.63 -5.60
CA THR A 372 -12.69 -10.44 -4.54
C THR A 372 -13.16 -10.00 -3.14
N GLU A 373 -13.26 -8.70 -2.88
CA GLU A 373 -13.79 -8.16 -1.62
C GLU A 373 -15.28 -8.51 -1.42
N LYS A 374 -16.09 -8.32 -2.46
CA LYS A 374 -17.54 -8.54 -2.37
C LYS A 374 -17.92 -10.02 -2.18
N TYR A 375 -17.33 -10.90 -2.99
CA TYR A 375 -17.70 -12.32 -3.02
C TYR A 375 -16.78 -13.20 -2.15
N TYR A 376 -15.67 -12.64 -1.70
CA TYR A 376 -14.59 -13.35 -1.00
C TYR A 376 -14.15 -14.61 -1.77
N ARG A 377 -13.84 -14.42 -3.04
CA ARG A 377 -13.40 -15.44 -4.01
C ARG A 377 -12.25 -14.90 -4.83
N PRO A 378 -11.27 -15.71 -5.25
CA PRO A 378 -10.34 -15.31 -6.29
C PRO A 378 -11.08 -14.86 -7.54
N ALA A 379 -10.68 -13.74 -8.11
CA ALA A 379 -11.32 -13.15 -9.28
C ALA A 379 -10.32 -12.83 -10.38
N VAL A 380 -10.62 -13.22 -11.61
CA VAL A 380 -9.91 -12.87 -12.84
C VAL A 380 -10.82 -12.02 -13.70
N VAL A 381 -10.41 -10.82 -14.03
CA VAL A 381 -11.14 -9.89 -14.90
C VAL A 381 -10.35 -9.71 -16.18
N LEU A 382 -10.99 -9.99 -17.30
CA LEU A 382 -10.37 -10.05 -18.62
C LEU A 382 -11.01 -9.02 -19.55
N THR A 383 -10.18 -8.43 -20.43
CA THR A 383 -10.65 -7.52 -21.51
C THR A 383 -9.79 -7.68 -22.76
N LYS A 384 -10.24 -7.16 -23.89
CA LYS A 384 -9.46 -7.14 -25.13
C LYS A 384 -8.53 -5.94 -25.14
N SER A 385 -7.28 -6.17 -25.49
CA SER A 385 -6.26 -5.14 -25.69
C SER A 385 -5.45 -5.46 -26.96
N SER A 386 -5.70 -4.68 -28.02
CA SER A 386 -5.14 -4.97 -29.34
C SER A 386 -5.51 -6.39 -29.82
N GLU A 387 -4.55 -7.22 -30.16
CA GLU A 387 -4.76 -8.59 -30.65
C GLU A 387 -4.94 -9.63 -29.54
N LEU A 388 -4.67 -9.27 -28.29
CA LEU A 388 -4.71 -10.19 -27.14
C LEU A 388 -5.82 -9.85 -26.15
N ILE A 389 -6.25 -10.85 -25.41
CA ILE A 389 -6.99 -10.67 -24.18
C ILE A 389 -5.97 -10.44 -23.06
N THR A 390 -6.16 -9.40 -22.30
CA THR A 390 -5.38 -9.09 -21.09
C THR A 390 -6.24 -9.22 -19.86
N GLY A 391 -5.65 -9.67 -18.75
CA GLY A 391 -6.35 -9.92 -17.51
C GLY A 391 -5.61 -9.44 -16.28
N SER A 392 -6.37 -9.17 -15.26
CA SER A 392 -5.86 -8.93 -13.91
C SER A 392 -6.59 -9.85 -12.94
N ALA A 393 -5.81 -10.48 -12.07
CA ALA A 393 -6.29 -11.45 -11.11
C ALA A 393 -6.00 -10.99 -9.67
N ARG A 394 -6.93 -11.28 -8.76
CA ARG A 394 -6.80 -11.03 -7.32
C ARG A 394 -7.24 -12.26 -6.54
N SER A 395 -6.58 -12.51 -5.40
CA SER A 395 -6.82 -13.68 -4.58
C SER A 395 -7.33 -13.37 -3.19
N VAL A 396 -7.80 -14.40 -2.52
CA VAL A 396 -8.11 -14.43 -1.09
C VAL A 396 -7.01 -15.14 -0.31
N THR A 397 -6.98 -14.97 1.00
CA THR A 397 -6.00 -15.63 1.87
C THR A 397 -6.05 -17.15 1.71
N GLY A 398 -4.87 -17.75 1.52
CA GLY A 398 -4.70 -19.21 1.43
C GLY A 398 -4.76 -19.79 0.00
N PHE A 399 -5.06 -18.98 -1.03
CA PHE A 399 -5.00 -19.44 -2.43
C PHE A 399 -3.94 -18.67 -3.22
N ASP A 400 -2.98 -19.39 -3.78
CA ASP A 400 -1.91 -18.81 -4.60
C ASP A 400 -2.35 -18.66 -6.06
N ILE A 401 -2.86 -17.47 -6.42
CA ILE A 401 -3.40 -17.21 -7.75
C ILE A 401 -2.30 -17.21 -8.84
N TYR A 402 -1.06 -16.89 -8.46
CA TYR A 402 0.06 -16.95 -9.42
C TYR A 402 0.32 -18.39 -9.87
N LYS A 403 0.38 -19.35 -8.91
CA LYS A 403 0.57 -20.77 -9.25
C LYS A 403 -0.59 -21.32 -10.05
N ALA A 404 -1.82 -20.94 -9.73
CA ALA A 404 -3.00 -21.35 -10.49
C ALA A 404 -2.94 -20.86 -11.95
N ILE A 405 -2.53 -19.62 -12.18
CA ILE A 405 -2.33 -19.06 -13.51
C ILE A 405 -1.13 -19.73 -14.20
N GLU A 406 -0.02 -19.95 -13.51
CA GLU A 406 1.15 -20.66 -14.03
C GLU A 406 0.82 -22.07 -14.51
N SER A 407 -0.11 -22.76 -13.85
CA SER A 407 -0.60 -24.07 -14.27
C SER A 407 -1.39 -24.04 -15.60
N CYS A 408 -1.72 -22.84 -16.08
CA CYS A 408 -2.36 -22.60 -17.37
C CYS A 408 -1.39 -22.03 -18.43
N ARG A 409 -0.05 -22.05 -18.18
CA ARG A 409 0.94 -21.33 -18.98
C ARG A 409 0.94 -21.67 -20.48
N ASP A 410 0.58 -22.90 -20.84
CA ASP A 410 0.47 -23.35 -22.24
C ASP A 410 -0.66 -22.66 -23.02
N LEU A 411 -1.60 -22.02 -22.33
CA LEU A 411 -2.70 -21.23 -22.90
C LEU A 411 -2.40 -19.73 -22.92
N LEU A 412 -1.30 -19.30 -22.30
CA LEU A 412 -0.97 -17.90 -22.09
C LEU A 412 0.17 -17.44 -22.99
N GLU A 413 0.12 -16.18 -23.42
CA GLU A 413 1.22 -15.50 -24.10
C GLU A 413 2.20 -14.92 -23.07
N ASN A 414 1.68 -14.32 -22.00
CA ASN A 414 2.45 -13.77 -20.88
C ASN A 414 1.67 -13.87 -19.58
N PHE A 415 2.39 -14.03 -18.47
CA PHE A 415 1.85 -13.91 -17.13
C PHE A 415 2.94 -13.50 -16.15
N GLY A 416 2.52 -12.89 -15.03
CA GLY A 416 3.43 -12.48 -13.97
C GLY A 416 2.66 -12.01 -12.76
N GLY A 417 3.31 -11.99 -11.59
CA GLY A 417 2.66 -11.56 -10.34
C GLY A 417 3.20 -12.27 -9.12
N HIS A 418 2.38 -12.31 -8.11
CA HIS A 418 2.64 -12.91 -6.80
C HIS A 418 1.40 -13.63 -6.28
N THR A 419 1.50 -14.25 -5.12
CA THR A 419 0.43 -15.06 -4.48
C THR A 419 -0.96 -14.41 -4.50
N TYR A 420 -1.07 -13.10 -4.31
CA TYR A 420 -2.37 -12.42 -4.17
C TYR A 420 -2.79 -11.58 -5.38
N ALA A 421 -1.89 -11.36 -6.33
CA ALA A 421 -2.17 -10.55 -7.50
C ALA A 421 -1.34 -10.99 -8.70
N ALA A 422 -1.97 -11.15 -9.86
CA ALA A 422 -1.28 -11.50 -11.09
C ALA A 422 -1.88 -10.77 -12.29
N GLY A 423 -1.05 -10.60 -13.31
CA GLY A 423 -1.45 -10.19 -14.65
C GLY A 423 -1.24 -11.31 -15.65
N LEU A 424 -2.03 -11.34 -16.70
CA LEU A 424 -1.91 -12.35 -17.76
C LEU A 424 -2.34 -11.79 -19.12
N SER A 425 -1.88 -12.45 -20.18
CA SER A 425 -2.40 -12.24 -21.53
C SER A 425 -2.51 -13.56 -22.28
N LEU A 426 -3.53 -13.67 -23.13
CA LEU A 426 -3.81 -14.88 -23.91
C LEU A 426 -4.46 -14.53 -25.24
N ARG A 427 -4.45 -15.49 -26.18
CA ARG A 427 -5.22 -15.38 -27.43
C ARG A 427 -6.68 -15.64 -27.21
N GLU A 428 -7.53 -15.02 -27.99
CA GLU A 428 -9.00 -15.14 -27.89
C GLU A 428 -9.47 -16.60 -28.00
N GLU A 429 -8.81 -17.40 -28.84
CA GLU A 429 -9.08 -18.83 -29.01
C GLU A 429 -8.85 -19.67 -27.76
N ASN A 430 -8.03 -19.20 -26.82
CA ASN A 430 -7.70 -19.89 -25.57
C ASN A 430 -8.59 -19.46 -24.38
N LEU A 431 -9.49 -18.48 -24.57
CA LEU A 431 -10.28 -17.90 -23.47
C LEU A 431 -11.12 -18.94 -22.73
N GLU A 432 -11.84 -19.78 -23.47
CA GLU A 432 -12.73 -20.80 -22.91
C GLU A 432 -11.91 -21.87 -22.15
N ALA A 433 -10.87 -22.39 -22.79
CA ALA A 433 -9.98 -23.40 -22.20
C ALA A 433 -9.26 -22.89 -20.94
N PHE A 434 -8.81 -21.64 -20.95
CA PHE A 434 -8.24 -21.00 -19.76
C PHE A 434 -9.26 -20.88 -18.64
N THR A 435 -10.46 -20.39 -18.95
CA THR A 435 -11.54 -20.19 -17.97
C THR A 435 -11.92 -21.51 -17.30
N GLU A 436 -12.16 -22.56 -18.08
CA GLU A 436 -12.50 -23.89 -17.56
C GLU A 436 -11.38 -24.45 -16.68
N ARG A 437 -10.13 -24.40 -17.14
CA ARG A 437 -8.98 -24.94 -16.40
C ARG A 437 -8.75 -24.16 -15.09
N PHE A 438 -8.80 -22.84 -15.12
CA PHE A 438 -8.63 -22.03 -13.93
C PHE A 438 -9.73 -22.29 -12.88
N LEU A 439 -10.99 -22.35 -13.31
CA LEU A 439 -12.12 -22.66 -12.41
C LEU A 439 -12.00 -24.06 -11.82
N LYS A 440 -11.52 -25.05 -12.60
CA LYS A 440 -11.26 -26.41 -12.13
C LYS A 440 -10.18 -26.43 -11.05
N ILE A 441 -9.02 -25.78 -11.29
CA ILE A 441 -7.92 -25.68 -10.32
C ILE A 441 -8.44 -25.04 -9.01
N ALA A 442 -9.16 -23.94 -9.10
CA ALA A 442 -9.74 -23.28 -7.93
C ALA A 442 -10.74 -24.18 -7.19
N SER A 443 -11.54 -24.96 -7.92
CA SER A 443 -12.48 -25.92 -7.33
C SER A 443 -11.78 -27.03 -6.55
N GLU A 444 -10.64 -27.50 -7.03
CA GLU A 444 -9.86 -28.58 -6.42
C GLU A 444 -9.00 -28.09 -5.23
N GLU A 445 -8.41 -26.91 -5.33
CA GLU A 445 -7.44 -26.42 -4.35
C GLU A 445 -8.04 -25.60 -3.20
N ILE A 446 -9.14 -24.85 -3.45
CA ILE A 446 -9.75 -24.02 -2.41
C ILE A 446 -10.60 -24.87 -1.48
N ILE A 447 -10.30 -24.80 -0.18
CA ILE A 447 -11.11 -25.43 0.86
C ILE A 447 -12.19 -24.45 1.38
N PRO A 448 -13.31 -24.94 1.92
CA PRO A 448 -14.43 -24.08 2.37
C PRO A 448 -14.03 -23.01 3.39
N GLU A 449 -13.06 -23.29 4.24
CA GLU A 449 -12.56 -22.38 5.27
C GLU A 449 -11.89 -21.13 4.70
N GLN A 450 -11.29 -21.24 3.51
CA GLN A 450 -10.65 -20.12 2.78
C GLN A 450 -11.68 -19.21 2.09
N MET A 451 -12.95 -19.62 2.06
CA MET A 451 -14.05 -18.86 1.48
C MET A 451 -14.82 -18.03 2.53
N ILE A 452 -14.38 -18.05 3.77
CA ILE A 452 -14.99 -17.32 4.88
C ILE A 452 -14.06 -16.19 5.28
N PRO A 453 -14.48 -14.91 5.17
CA PRO A 453 -13.68 -13.78 5.64
C PRO A 453 -13.33 -13.95 7.12
N GLN A 454 -12.08 -13.63 7.47
CA GLN A 454 -11.57 -13.74 8.82
C GLN A 454 -11.31 -12.36 9.40
N ILE A 455 -11.51 -12.21 10.70
CA ILE A 455 -11.15 -11.02 11.47
C ILE A 455 -10.25 -11.49 12.59
N ASP A 456 -8.99 -11.06 12.55
CA ASP A 456 -8.04 -11.29 13.63
C ASP A 456 -8.30 -10.29 14.75
N ILE A 457 -8.43 -10.80 15.98
CA ILE A 457 -8.72 -10.01 17.17
C ILE A 457 -7.46 -10.02 18.05
N ASP A 458 -6.91 -8.84 18.28
CA ASP A 458 -5.67 -8.65 19.03
C ASP A 458 -5.88 -8.81 20.55
N ALA A 459 -7.01 -8.32 21.08
CA ALA A 459 -7.33 -8.44 22.50
C ALA A 459 -8.82 -8.30 22.80
N ILE A 460 -9.23 -8.85 23.94
CA ILE A 460 -10.56 -8.64 24.53
C ILE A 460 -10.47 -7.47 25.51
N LEU A 461 -11.43 -6.55 25.48
CA LEU A 461 -11.54 -5.38 26.34
C LEU A 461 -12.92 -5.24 26.96
N ASP A 462 -12.97 -4.84 28.23
CA ASP A 462 -14.17 -4.24 28.83
C ASP A 462 -14.33 -2.80 28.31
N LEU A 463 -15.56 -2.36 28.05
CA LEU A 463 -15.81 -0.98 27.56
C LEU A 463 -15.26 0.11 28.49
N LYS A 464 -15.23 -0.14 29.82
CA LYS A 464 -14.66 0.79 30.82
C LYS A 464 -13.16 1.02 30.67
N GLU A 465 -12.42 0.11 30.05
CA GLU A 465 -10.98 0.24 29.82
C GLU A 465 -10.67 1.24 28.70
N ILE A 466 -11.66 1.52 27.83
CA ILE A 466 -11.54 2.41 26.69
C ILE A 466 -11.80 3.84 27.14
N ASN A 467 -10.79 4.46 27.70
CA ASN A 467 -10.82 5.84 28.16
C ASN A 467 -9.82 6.71 27.37
N GLN A 468 -9.78 8.01 27.64
CA GLN A 468 -8.93 8.96 26.92
C GLN A 468 -7.43 8.62 27.05
N LYS A 469 -6.99 8.09 28.21
CA LYS A 469 -5.60 7.67 28.41
C LYS A 469 -5.28 6.50 27.47
N PHE A 470 -6.16 5.49 27.40
CA PHE A 470 -6.00 4.34 26.51
C PHE A 470 -5.90 4.78 25.04
N VAL A 471 -6.79 5.67 24.59
CA VAL A 471 -6.79 6.20 23.22
C VAL A 471 -5.49 6.97 22.93
N ASN A 472 -5.03 7.79 23.87
CA ASN A 472 -3.78 8.53 23.72
C ASN A 472 -2.56 7.60 23.64
N ASP A 473 -2.55 6.51 24.41
CA ASP A 473 -1.48 5.52 24.37
C ASP A 473 -1.53 4.69 23.06
N LEU A 474 -2.73 4.34 22.60
CA LEU A 474 -2.94 3.67 21.32
C LEU A 474 -2.45 4.54 20.14
N LYS A 475 -2.72 5.85 20.17
CA LYS A 475 -2.24 6.78 19.14
C LYS A 475 -0.72 6.84 19.03
N LYS A 476 0.00 6.64 20.11
CA LYS A 476 1.49 6.60 20.09
C LYS A 476 2.03 5.43 19.25
N MET A 477 1.21 4.40 19.00
CA MET A 477 1.57 3.29 18.13
C MET A 477 1.51 3.65 16.63
N SER A 478 0.91 4.79 16.26
CA SER A 478 0.89 5.26 14.86
C SER A 478 2.32 5.62 14.38
N PRO A 479 2.57 5.64 13.04
CA PRO A 479 1.64 5.37 11.96
C PRO A 479 1.27 3.90 11.83
N PHE A 480 -0.03 3.64 11.56
CA PHE A 480 -0.54 2.29 11.32
C PHE A 480 -0.51 1.94 9.83
N GLY A 481 -0.29 0.69 9.51
CA GLY A 481 -0.24 0.13 8.17
C GLY A 481 0.17 -1.35 8.21
N PRO A 482 0.62 -1.95 7.09
CA PRO A 482 1.05 -3.36 7.09
C PRO A 482 2.08 -3.64 8.19
N ASP A 483 1.96 -4.79 8.85
CA ASP A 483 2.75 -5.27 10.00
C ASP A 483 2.73 -4.36 11.26
N ASN A 484 1.99 -3.26 11.21
CA ASN A 484 1.59 -2.45 12.34
C ASN A 484 0.14 -2.00 12.15
N GLN A 485 -0.77 -2.94 11.94
CA GLN A 485 -2.18 -2.65 11.70
C GLN A 485 -2.82 -1.99 12.92
N LYS A 486 -3.88 -1.20 12.65
CA LYS A 486 -4.72 -0.67 13.71
C LYS A 486 -5.35 -1.85 14.47
N PRO A 487 -5.16 -1.94 15.80
CA PRO A 487 -5.63 -3.10 16.56
C PRO A 487 -7.14 -3.27 16.48
N VAL A 488 -7.57 -4.53 16.40
CA VAL A 488 -8.96 -4.94 16.47
C VAL A 488 -9.23 -5.55 17.84
N PHE A 489 -10.17 -4.97 18.55
CA PHE A 489 -10.58 -5.41 19.88
C PHE A 489 -11.93 -6.12 19.83
N CYS A 490 -12.20 -6.92 20.85
CA CYS A 490 -13.49 -7.56 21.06
C CYS A 490 -14.03 -7.21 22.45
N SER A 491 -15.32 -6.90 22.54
CA SER A 491 -16.06 -6.84 23.80
C SER A 491 -17.21 -7.83 23.77
N LEU A 492 -17.31 -8.62 24.85
CA LEU A 492 -18.28 -9.70 24.98
C LEU A 492 -19.49 -9.24 25.80
N GLY A 493 -20.66 -9.77 25.46
CA GLY A 493 -21.88 -9.58 26.24
C GLY A 493 -22.37 -8.13 26.34
N VAL A 494 -22.01 -7.27 25.36
CA VAL A 494 -22.48 -5.88 25.32
C VAL A 494 -23.98 -5.80 25.03
N LYS A 495 -24.61 -4.72 25.46
CA LYS A 495 -26.04 -4.45 25.23
C LYS A 495 -26.25 -3.05 24.72
N ASP A 496 -27.36 -2.86 24.02
CA ASP A 496 -27.84 -1.51 23.69
C ASP A 496 -28.21 -0.75 24.96
N TYR A 497 -27.82 0.52 25.05
CA TYR A 497 -28.26 1.43 26.11
C TYR A 497 -29.75 1.86 25.94
N GLY A 498 -30.36 1.53 24.78
CA GLY A 498 -31.72 1.87 24.42
C GLY A 498 -31.85 3.05 23.46
N THR A 499 -30.74 3.61 23.00
CA THR A 499 -30.69 4.81 22.15
C THR A 499 -30.12 4.54 20.76
N SER A 500 -29.74 3.32 20.47
CA SER A 500 -29.22 2.92 19.16
C SER A 500 -30.26 3.10 18.05
N LYS A 501 -29.79 3.52 16.85
CA LYS A 501 -30.66 3.81 15.72
C LYS A 501 -30.00 3.55 14.38
N LEU A 502 -30.85 3.29 13.39
CA LEU A 502 -30.45 3.27 11.99
C LEU A 502 -30.12 4.68 11.50
N VAL A 503 -29.07 4.79 10.69
CA VAL A 503 -28.59 6.04 10.06
C VAL A 503 -28.14 5.74 8.62
N GLY A 504 -27.89 6.80 7.84
CA GLY A 504 -27.59 6.71 6.41
C GLY A 504 -28.81 7.07 5.57
N LYS A 505 -28.62 7.29 4.27
CA LYS A 505 -29.72 7.70 3.36
C LYS A 505 -30.77 6.59 3.22
N GLU A 506 -30.31 5.34 3.20
CA GLU A 506 -31.14 4.14 3.04
C GLU A 506 -31.28 3.39 4.39
N LEU A 507 -30.91 4.02 5.51
CA LEU A 507 -30.93 3.43 6.86
C LEU A 507 -30.07 2.16 6.97
N GLU A 508 -29.01 2.09 6.19
CA GLU A 508 -28.14 0.93 6.02
C GLU A 508 -27.07 0.78 7.12
N HIS A 509 -26.89 1.80 7.97
CA HIS A 509 -25.89 1.81 9.05
C HIS A 509 -26.53 1.83 10.42
N LEU A 510 -25.79 1.40 11.45
CA LEU A 510 -26.21 1.44 12.85
C LEU A 510 -25.35 2.43 13.63
N LYS A 511 -25.95 3.43 14.24
CA LYS A 511 -25.34 4.26 15.29
C LYS A 511 -25.72 3.66 16.62
N LEU A 512 -24.74 3.23 17.40
CA LEU A 512 -24.91 2.46 18.61
C LEU A 512 -24.43 3.25 19.84
N GLU A 513 -25.11 3.02 20.96
CA GLU A 513 -24.67 3.40 22.31
C GLU A 513 -24.71 2.12 23.16
N LEU A 514 -23.53 1.65 23.55
CA LEU A 514 -23.31 0.32 24.10
C LEU A 514 -22.86 0.37 25.55
N ILE A 515 -23.36 -0.54 26.35
CA ILE A 515 -22.90 -0.80 27.72
C ILE A 515 -22.49 -2.26 27.86
N ASP A 516 -21.59 -2.53 28.79
CA ASP A 516 -21.32 -3.87 29.31
C ASP A 516 -21.71 -3.94 30.80
N GLY A 517 -21.63 -5.14 31.39
CA GLY A 517 -21.96 -5.33 32.81
C GLY A 517 -21.07 -4.52 33.78
N ASN A 518 -20.00 -3.96 33.30
CA ASN A 518 -18.96 -3.26 34.07
C ASN A 518 -18.93 -1.73 33.80
N SER A 519 -19.78 -1.23 32.90
CA SER A 519 -19.83 0.18 32.52
C SER A 519 -21.22 0.78 32.72
N SER A 520 -21.30 1.93 33.38
CA SER A 520 -22.53 2.73 33.54
C SER A 520 -22.64 3.85 32.48
N THR A 521 -21.56 4.15 31.77
CA THR A 521 -21.53 5.20 30.74
C THR A 521 -21.54 4.52 29.37
N PRO A 522 -22.49 4.90 28.48
CA PRO A 522 -22.56 4.30 27.17
C PRO A 522 -21.36 4.69 26.31
N MET A 523 -20.83 3.70 25.57
CA MET A 523 -19.80 3.86 24.58
C MET A 523 -20.42 4.06 23.21
N HIS A 524 -20.06 5.13 22.52
CA HIS A 524 -20.54 5.40 21.16
C HIS A 524 -19.86 4.48 20.14
N ALA A 525 -20.66 3.95 19.22
CA ALA A 525 -20.16 3.11 18.15
C ALA A 525 -20.91 3.36 16.83
N ILE A 526 -20.27 3.03 15.72
CA ILE A 526 -20.84 3.05 14.38
C ILE A 526 -20.57 1.73 13.67
N ALA A 527 -21.59 1.15 13.04
CA ALA A 527 -21.50 -0.08 12.27
C ALA A 527 -22.05 0.15 10.86
N PHE A 528 -21.15 0.28 9.89
CA PHE A 528 -21.50 0.54 8.50
C PHE A 528 -22.03 -0.71 7.81
N GLY A 529 -23.16 -0.59 7.09
CA GLY A 529 -23.76 -1.69 6.32
C GLY A 529 -24.33 -2.84 7.16
N MET A 530 -24.53 -2.63 8.47
CA MET A 530 -24.93 -3.70 9.42
C MET A 530 -26.37 -3.58 9.91
N HIS A 531 -27.25 -2.90 9.18
CA HIS A 531 -28.66 -2.72 9.54
C HIS A 531 -29.38 -4.04 9.85
N ARG A 532 -28.96 -5.17 9.28
CA ARG A 532 -29.50 -6.51 9.53
C ARG A 532 -29.49 -6.93 11.02
N HIS A 533 -28.60 -6.34 11.83
CA HIS A 533 -28.50 -6.63 13.26
C HIS A 533 -29.45 -5.77 14.13
N ASN A 534 -30.19 -4.82 13.54
CA ASN A 534 -31.01 -3.84 14.26
C ASN A 534 -32.03 -4.51 15.20
N ASP A 535 -32.73 -5.55 14.74
CA ASP A 535 -33.78 -6.21 15.53
C ASP A 535 -33.21 -6.96 16.73
N HIS A 536 -32.06 -7.61 16.57
CA HIS A 536 -31.34 -8.27 17.65
C HIS A 536 -30.91 -7.26 18.72
N ILE A 537 -30.31 -6.14 18.29
CA ILE A 537 -29.83 -5.07 19.18
C ILE A 537 -30.98 -4.44 19.96
N LYS A 538 -32.08 -4.07 19.27
CA LYS A 538 -33.27 -3.50 19.92
C LYS A 538 -33.97 -4.47 20.87
N GLY A 539 -33.75 -5.77 20.69
CA GLY A 539 -34.25 -6.80 21.60
C GLY A 539 -33.57 -6.80 22.97
N MET A 540 -32.61 -5.91 23.23
CA MET A 540 -31.85 -5.77 24.48
C MET A 540 -31.13 -7.06 24.92
N LYS A 541 -30.94 -7.99 23.99
CA LYS A 541 -30.17 -9.23 24.23
C LYS A 541 -28.67 -8.92 24.17
N PRO A 542 -27.85 -9.62 24.99
CA PRO A 542 -26.40 -9.48 24.87
C PRO A 542 -25.89 -9.92 23.51
N PHE A 543 -24.83 -9.29 23.05
CA PHE A 543 -24.12 -9.65 21.81
C PHE A 543 -22.63 -9.30 21.94
N ASN A 544 -21.85 -9.87 21.04
CA ASN A 544 -20.41 -9.64 21.00
C ASN A 544 -20.07 -8.73 19.81
N ILE A 545 -19.11 -7.86 19.99
CA ILE A 545 -18.63 -6.93 18.95
C ILE A 545 -17.14 -7.05 18.76
N CYS A 546 -16.68 -6.92 17.51
CA CYS A 546 -15.28 -6.59 17.24
C CYS A 546 -15.18 -5.23 16.53
N TYR A 547 -14.15 -4.47 16.90
CA TYR A 547 -14.06 -3.06 16.53
C TYR A 547 -12.63 -2.51 16.58
N THR A 548 -12.41 -1.38 15.91
CA THR A 548 -11.27 -0.50 16.16
C THR A 548 -11.72 0.71 16.97
N VAL A 549 -10.79 1.28 17.77
CA VAL A 549 -11.06 2.49 18.57
C VAL A 549 -10.58 3.72 17.82
N GLU A 550 -11.43 4.73 17.70
CA GLU A 550 -11.13 5.97 17.00
C GLU A 550 -11.58 7.19 17.81
N GLU A 551 -11.06 8.35 17.46
CA GLU A 551 -11.65 9.63 17.86
C GLU A 551 -12.48 10.19 16.72
N ASN A 552 -13.69 10.58 17.03
CA ASN A 552 -14.59 11.27 16.12
C ASN A 552 -14.72 12.74 16.55
N THR A 553 -14.33 13.65 15.66
CA THR A 553 -14.50 15.09 15.86
C THR A 553 -15.69 15.59 15.05
N TYR A 554 -16.73 16.03 15.76
CA TYR A 554 -17.93 16.59 15.15
C TYR A 554 -18.26 17.94 15.79
N ASN A 555 -18.41 18.98 14.98
CA ASN A 555 -18.67 20.37 15.44
C ASN A 555 -17.68 20.86 16.51
N GLY A 556 -16.40 20.50 16.38
CA GLY A 556 -15.35 20.91 17.32
C GLY A 556 -15.26 20.06 18.60
N ASN A 557 -16.18 19.13 18.83
CA ASN A 557 -16.15 18.22 19.97
C ASN A 557 -15.55 16.87 19.53
N THR A 558 -14.54 16.43 20.25
CA THR A 558 -13.91 15.12 20.04
C THR A 558 -14.41 14.12 21.06
N SER A 559 -14.86 12.96 20.59
CA SER A 559 -15.33 11.86 21.43
C SER A 559 -14.73 10.54 20.95
N ILE A 560 -14.60 9.59 21.87
CA ILE A 560 -14.19 8.22 21.56
C ILE A 560 -15.37 7.54 20.85
N GLN A 561 -15.08 6.86 19.75
CA GLN A 561 -16.04 6.07 18.96
C GLN A 561 -15.47 4.71 18.58
N LEU A 562 -16.27 3.67 18.74
CA LEU A 562 -15.93 2.33 18.24
C LEU A 562 -16.37 2.21 16.78
N MET A 563 -15.46 1.81 15.93
CA MET A 563 -15.73 1.47 14.53
C MET A 563 -15.96 -0.04 14.43
N ILE A 564 -17.21 -0.44 14.43
CA ILE A 564 -17.58 -1.87 14.43
C ILE A 564 -17.16 -2.55 13.13
N LYS A 565 -16.52 -3.70 13.25
CA LYS A 565 -16.11 -4.57 12.14
C LYS A 565 -17.07 -5.73 11.94
N ASP A 566 -17.64 -6.27 13.03
CA ASP A 566 -18.63 -7.33 12.99
C ASP A 566 -19.39 -7.44 14.31
N ILE A 567 -20.58 -8.02 14.24
CA ILE A 567 -21.49 -8.25 15.38
C ILE A 567 -21.92 -9.72 15.37
N LYS A 568 -21.83 -10.38 16.52
CA LYS A 568 -22.34 -11.74 16.73
C LYS A 568 -23.28 -11.80 17.92
N PRO A 569 -24.37 -12.59 17.86
CA PRO A 569 -25.14 -12.95 19.05
C PRO A 569 -24.24 -13.56 20.13
N ASP A 570 -24.65 -13.43 21.38
CA ASP A 570 -23.94 -14.01 22.54
C ASP A 570 -24.35 -15.48 22.77
N ASP A 571 -24.65 -16.22 21.70
CA ASP A 571 -25.06 -17.62 21.74
C ASP A 571 -23.86 -18.59 21.76
N ILE A 572 -22.75 -18.20 22.41
CA ILE A 572 -21.54 -19.03 22.54
C ILE A 572 -21.34 -19.41 24.01
#